data_97abfe41bc040258d5f429e8dc9b4da5
#
_entry.id   97abfe41bc040258d5f429e8dc9b4da5
#
_cell.length_a   1.000
_cell.length_b   1.000
_cell.length_c   1.000
_cell.angle_alpha   90.00
_cell.angle_beta   90.00
_cell.angle_gamma   90.00
#
_symmetry.space_group_name_H-M   'P 1'
#
loop_
_entity.id
_entity.type
_entity.pdbx_description
1 polymer ?
#
loop_
_entity_poly.entity_id
_entity_poly.type
_entity_poly.pdbx_seq_one_letter_code
_entity_poly.pdbx_strand_id
1 'polypeptide(L)'
;MFHYTKAILRVGPRLLATCLFTFSRWAKHLEKYPFPLRHAKFRSLSKKVATALNVEFHVFGLENIPQDGIFFLVSNHMSAFDPLPFLINIEKPTTFVGKSELKKVPLLKTAIKALDVKAIERDNLRQSLKVMLEVEDDLKKRERNWMIFPEGTRIHDPLLPVAEFHHGTFRPACKAKVTILPAATYGTFRVLKMKPQFKKYPVYISFLKPITPEEYAGLNTSDLAEMTQKMIQKEITYHLRPLDHKDMSERKEKNYRPDMII
;
A
#
# COMPACT_ATOMS: atom_id res chain seq x y z
N MET A 1 22.48 13.09 3.98
CA MET A 1 22.16 13.87 2.77
C MET A 1 22.50 13.11 1.48
N PHE A 2 23.69 12.48 1.37
CA PHE A 2 24.16 11.80 0.15
C PHE A 2 23.34 10.59 -0.34
N HIS A 3 22.60 9.89 0.52
CA HIS A 3 21.89 8.67 0.10
C HIS A 3 20.67 8.97 -0.78
N TYR A 4 19.82 9.90 -0.36
CA TYR A 4 18.68 10.33 -1.18
C TYR A 4 19.13 11.08 -2.43
N THR A 5 20.22 11.84 -2.35
CA THR A 5 20.81 12.52 -3.51
C THR A 5 21.22 11.51 -4.57
N LYS A 6 21.87 10.40 -4.20
CA LYS A 6 22.21 9.30 -5.13
C LYS A 6 20.95 8.63 -5.69
N ALA A 7 19.93 8.38 -4.87
CA ALA A 7 18.67 7.80 -5.32
C ALA A 7 17.93 8.75 -6.27
N ILE A 8 17.85 10.03 -5.92
CA ILE A 8 17.25 11.08 -6.78
C ILE A 8 18.01 11.18 -8.11
N LEU A 9 19.33 11.18 -8.10
CA LEU A 9 20.13 11.25 -9.34
C LEU A 9 19.96 9.99 -10.20
N ARG A 10 19.83 8.81 -9.60
CA ARG A 10 19.66 7.54 -10.33
C ARG A 10 18.27 7.37 -10.95
N VAL A 11 17.23 7.72 -10.23
CA VAL A 11 15.84 7.42 -10.61
C VAL A 11 15.05 8.69 -10.93
N GLY A 12 15.43 9.83 -10.36
CA GLY A 12 14.73 11.11 -10.51
C GLY A 12 14.52 11.52 -11.96
N PRO A 13 15.54 11.55 -12.83
CA PRO A 13 15.37 11.91 -14.24
C PRO A 13 14.41 10.97 -14.98
N ARG A 14 14.47 9.67 -14.70
CA ARG A 14 13.56 8.67 -15.31
C ARG A 14 12.14 8.78 -14.76
N LEU A 15 11.98 9.05 -13.46
CA LEU A 15 10.69 9.35 -12.84
C LEU A 15 10.06 10.58 -13.49
N LEU A 16 10.83 11.65 -13.55
CA LEU A 16 10.40 12.91 -14.16
C LEU A 16 9.98 12.70 -15.62
N ALA A 17 10.82 12.10 -16.44
CA ALA A 17 10.50 11.79 -17.81
C ALA A 17 9.26 10.88 -17.94
N THR A 18 9.15 9.84 -17.12
CA THR A 18 7.97 8.96 -17.13
C THR A 18 6.70 9.71 -16.76
N CYS A 19 6.75 10.58 -15.74
CA CYS A 19 5.59 11.39 -15.35
C CYS A 19 5.22 12.42 -16.41
N LEU A 20 6.19 13.14 -16.97
CA LEU A 20 5.96 14.19 -17.96
C LEU A 20 5.50 13.67 -19.31
N PHE A 21 6.04 12.56 -19.77
CA PHE A 21 5.73 12.04 -21.11
C PHE A 21 4.76 10.85 -21.07
N THR A 22 5.08 9.79 -20.33
CA THR A 22 4.27 8.57 -20.35
C THR A 22 2.96 8.75 -19.61
N PHE A 23 3.01 9.14 -18.34
CA PHE A 23 1.81 9.24 -17.53
C PHE A 23 0.92 10.41 -17.91
N SER A 24 1.50 11.52 -18.36
CA SER A 24 0.72 12.65 -18.89
C SER A 24 -0.06 12.27 -20.15
N ARG A 25 0.58 11.51 -21.07
CA ARG A 25 -0.08 10.97 -22.27
C ARG A 25 -1.18 9.97 -21.90
N TRP A 26 -0.88 9.03 -21.01
CA TRP A 26 -1.86 8.05 -20.55
C TRP A 26 -3.03 8.70 -19.82
N ALA A 27 -2.78 9.67 -18.95
CA ALA A 27 -3.82 10.39 -18.23
C ALA A 27 -4.78 11.18 -19.15
N LYS A 28 -4.35 11.52 -20.39
CA LYS A 28 -5.19 12.17 -21.41
C LYS A 28 -5.99 11.18 -22.24
N HIS A 29 -5.50 9.93 -22.37
CA HIS A 29 -6.02 8.93 -23.31
C HIS A 29 -6.09 7.55 -22.63
N LEU A 30 -6.79 7.46 -21.46
CA LEU A 30 -6.88 6.22 -20.68
C LEU A 30 -7.49 5.08 -21.50
N GLU A 31 -8.40 5.39 -22.40
CA GLU A 31 -9.10 4.45 -23.30
C GLU A 31 -8.13 3.72 -24.26
N LYS A 32 -6.97 4.33 -24.58
CA LYS A 32 -5.94 3.75 -25.46
C LYS A 32 -4.92 2.88 -24.72
N TYR A 33 -4.89 2.96 -23.41
CA TYR A 33 -3.89 2.30 -22.59
C TYR A 33 -4.58 1.42 -21.53
N PRO A 34 -4.79 0.13 -21.78
CA PRO A 34 -5.44 -0.79 -20.85
C PRO A 34 -4.79 -0.77 -19.46
N PHE A 35 -5.61 -0.90 -18.41
CA PHE A 35 -5.12 -0.81 -17.03
C PHE A 35 -4.00 -1.80 -16.70
N PRO A 36 -4.00 -3.07 -17.18
CA PRO A 36 -2.88 -4.00 -16.95
C PRO A 36 -1.53 -3.46 -17.45
N LEU A 37 -1.50 -2.81 -18.62
CA LEU A 37 -0.28 -2.18 -19.17
C LEU A 37 0.20 -1.05 -18.26
N ARG A 38 -0.73 -0.21 -17.80
CA ARG A 38 -0.43 0.92 -16.90
C ARG A 38 0.11 0.41 -15.57
N HIS A 39 -0.55 -0.59 -14.97
CA HIS A 39 -0.12 -1.24 -13.75
C HIS A 39 1.29 -1.85 -13.87
N ALA A 40 1.57 -2.61 -14.93
CA ALA A 40 2.89 -3.21 -15.17
C ALA A 40 4.02 -2.14 -15.22
N LYS A 41 3.74 -0.98 -15.83
CA LYS A 41 4.69 0.14 -15.85
C LYS A 41 4.93 0.71 -14.45
N PHE A 42 3.86 0.90 -13.66
CA PHE A 42 3.97 1.35 -12.27
C PHE A 42 4.75 0.35 -11.42
N ARG A 43 4.45 -0.93 -11.55
CA ARG A 43 5.17 -2.01 -10.87
C ARG A 43 6.67 -1.96 -11.19
N SER A 44 7.04 -1.86 -12.46
CA SER A 44 8.44 -1.72 -12.89
C SER A 44 9.11 -0.49 -12.32
N LEU A 45 8.41 0.65 -12.29
CA LEU A 45 8.93 1.90 -11.75
C LEU A 45 9.10 1.82 -10.23
N SER A 46 8.13 1.24 -9.53
CA SER A 46 8.18 1.02 -8.08
C SER A 46 9.37 0.15 -7.68
N LYS A 47 9.68 -0.91 -8.43
CA LYS A 47 10.89 -1.73 -8.23
C LYS A 47 12.17 -0.88 -8.34
N LYS A 48 12.27 -0.02 -9.34
CA LYS A 48 13.44 0.87 -9.51
C LYS A 48 13.58 1.88 -8.37
N VAL A 49 12.45 2.44 -7.91
CA VAL A 49 12.43 3.36 -6.75
C VAL A 49 12.91 2.64 -5.50
N ALA A 50 12.37 1.46 -5.21
CA ALA A 50 12.75 0.67 -4.05
C ALA A 50 14.25 0.29 -4.07
N THR A 51 14.76 -0.15 -5.21
CA THR A 51 16.19 -0.45 -5.39
C THR A 51 17.07 0.80 -5.16
N ALA A 52 16.67 1.95 -5.69
CA ALA A 52 17.43 3.19 -5.53
C ALA A 52 17.43 3.70 -4.07
N LEU A 53 16.38 3.38 -3.33
CA LEU A 53 16.27 3.67 -1.89
C LEU A 53 16.92 2.60 -1.02
N ASN A 54 17.56 1.58 -1.60
CA ASN A 54 18.17 0.44 -0.91
C ASN A 54 17.17 -0.31 -0.01
N VAL A 55 15.92 -0.42 -0.44
CA VAL A 55 14.91 -1.21 0.28
C VAL A 55 15.14 -2.69 0.02
N GLU A 56 15.11 -3.47 1.09
CA GLU A 56 15.18 -4.92 1.08
C GLU A 56 13.82 -5.48 1.54
N PHE A 57 13.15 -6.23 0.66
CA PHE A 57 11.84 -6.78 0.97
C PHE A 57 11.93 -8.19 1.52
N HIS A 58 11.28 -8.42 2.64
CA HIS A 58 11.00 -9.73 3.23
C HIS A 58 9.50 -9.99 3.08
N VAL A 59 9.13 -10.93 2.23
CA VAL A 59 7.73 -11.16 1.85
C VAL A 59 7.30 -12.55 2.27
N PHE A 60 6.17 -12.62 2.97
CA PHE A 60 5.57 -13.83 3.50
C PHE A 60 4.14 -13.99 2.96
N GLY A 61 3.68 -15.24 2.88
CA GLY A 61 2.29 -15.53 2.52
C GLY A 61 1.93 -15.21 1.07
N LEU A 62 2.89 -15.24 0.13
CA LEU A 62 2.59 -15.02 -1.30
C LEU A 62 1.56 -16.00 -1.83
N GLU A 63 1.50 -17.22 -1.28
CA GLU A 63 0.52 -18.26 -1.57
C GLU A 63 -0.92 -17.86 -1.19
N ASN A 64 -1.08 -16.92 -0.28
CA ASN A 64 -2.38 -16.38 0.15
C ASN A 64 -2.97 -15.37 -0.85
N ILE A 65 -2.19 -14.90 -1.82
CA ILE A 65 -2.72 -13.99 -2.84
C ILE A 65 -3.65 -14.78 -3.76
N PRO A 66 -4.96 -14.44 -3.83
CA PRO A 66 -5.91 -15.17 -4.66
C PRO A 66 -5.46 -15.23 -6.11
N GLN A 67 -5.34 -16.46 -6.64
CA GLN A 67 -4.92 -16.66 -8.05
C GLN A 67 -6.08 -16.40 -9.00
N ASP A 68 -7.30 -16.72 -8.58
CA ASP A 68 -8.51 -16.51 -9.36
C ASP A 68 -9.29 -15.27 -8.91
N GLY A 69 -10.04 -14.69 -9.83
CA GLY A 69 -10.87 -13.52 -9.55
C GLY A 69 -10.09 -12.27 -9.14
N ILE A 70 -10.80 -11.37 -8.51
CA ILE A 70 -10.23 -10.14 -7.91
C ILE A 70 -10.38 -10.17 -6.39
N PHE A 71 -9.61 -9.32 -5.73
CA PHE A 71 -9.64 -9.17 -4.28
C PHE A 71 -9.59 -7.70 -3.84
N PHE A 72 -10.01 -7.47 -2.62
CA PHE A 72 -9.90 -6.20 -1.92
C PHE A 72 -8.82 -6.30 -0.85
N LEU A 73 -7.65 -5.69 -1.10
CA LEU A 73 -6.53 -5.72 -0.17
C LEU A 73 -6.71 -4.67 0.92
N VAL A 74 -6.53 -5.09 2.15
CA VAL A 74 -6.62 -4.26 3.35
C VAL A 74 -5.31 -4.36 4.13
N SER A 75 -4.68 -3.21 4.43
CA SER A 75 -3.41 -3.20 5.17
C SER A 75 -3.34 -2.05 6.18
N ASN A 76 -2.47 -2.18 7.18
CA ASN A 76 -2.07 -1.08 8.06
C ASN A 76 -1.26 -0.03 7.29
N HIS A 77 -1.19 1.19 7.84
CA HIS A 77 -0.58 2.33 7.17
C HIS A 77 0.46 3.04 8.06
N MET A 78 1.73 2.92 7.71
CA MET A 78 2.85 3.50 8.46
C MET A 78 3.58 4.61 7.69
N SER A 79 3.48 4.61 6.35
CA SER A 79 4.30 5.50 5.51
C SER A 79 3.64 5.83 4.18
N ALA A 80 4.01 6.94 3.57
CA ALA A 80 3.66 7.22 2.17
C ALA A 80 4.29 6.20 1.19
N PHE A 81 5.22 5.38 1.65
CA PHE A 81 5.86 4.31 0.87
C PHE A 81 5.02 3.03 0.80
N ASP A 82 4.04 2.83 1.69
CA ASP A 82 3.29 1.57 1.82
C ASP A 82 2.61 1.04 0.55
N PRO A 83 2.11 1.86 -0.38
CA PRO A 83 1.54 1.33 -1.61
C PRO A 83 2.57 0.61 -2.50
N LEU A 84 3.85 1.02 -2.47
CA LEU A 84 4.89 0.48 -3.35
C LEU A 84 5.20 -1.00 -3.11
N PRO A 85 5.39 -1.47 -1.86
CA PRO A 85 5.57 -2.89 -1.56
C PRO A 85 4.50 -3.78 -2.17
N PHE A 86 3.24 -3.38 -2.06
CA PHE A 86 2.12 -4.14 -2.63
C PHE A 86 2.12 -4.11 -4.16
N LEU A 87 2.30 -2.93 -4.78
CA LEU A 87 2.43 -2.79 -6.23
C LEU A 87 3.62 -3.57 -6.82
N ILE A 88 4.68 -3.80 -6.04
CA ILE A 88 5.85 -4.57 -6.46
C ILE A 88 5.56 -6.07 -6.42
N ASN A 89 4.89 -6.55 -5.38
CA ASN A 89 4.73 -7.98 -5.10
C ASN A 89 3.42 -8.57 -5.65
N ILE A 90 2.42 -7.75 -5.94
CA ILE A 90 1.17 -8.18 -6.58
C ILE A 90 1.29 -7.99 -8.09
N GLU A 91 1.23 -9.10 -8.85
CA GLU A 91 1.29 -9.06 -10.33
C GLU A 91 -0.04 -8.67 -10.96
N LYS A 92 -1.13 -9.05 -10.32
CA LYS A 92 -2.48 -8.73 -10.78
C LYS A 92 -2.73 -7.21 -10.79
N PRO A 93 -3.45 -6.69 -11.77
CA PRO A 93 -3.79 -5.27 -11.86
C PRO A 93 -4.44 -4.76 -10.58
N THR A 94 -3.73 -3.87 -9.88
CA THR A 94 -4.12 -3.35 -8.57
C THR A 94 -4.00 -1.83 -8.53
N THR A 95 -5.01 -1.16 -8.00
CA THR A 95 -5.00 0.27 -7.68
C THR A 95 -5.32 0.48 -6.21
N PHE A 96 -5.37 1.73 -5.75
CA PHE A 96 -5.61 2.02 -4.34
C PHE A 96 -6.41 3.29 -4.12
N VAL A 97 -6.97 3.39 -2.91
CA VAL A 97 -7.59 4.61 -2.41
C VAL A 97 -6.52 5.43 -1.69
N GLY A 98 -6.34 6.68 -2.09
CA GLY A 98 -5.33 7.59 -1.54
C GLY A 98 -5.92 8.88 -0.98
N LYS A 99 -5.07 9.71 -0.38
CA LYS A 99 -5.45 11.03 0.14
C LYS A 99 -5.51 12.06 -1.00
N SER A 100 -6.49 12.97 -0.96
CA SER A 100 -6.72 13.98 -2.01
C SER A 100 -5.53 14.93 -2.21
N GLU A 101 -4.76 15.21 -1.16
CA GLU A 101 -3.58 16.07 -1.23
C GLU A 101 -2.49 15.54 -2.16
N LEU A 102 -2.47 14.24 -2.44
CA LEU A 102 -1.56 13.68 -3.43
C LEU A 102 -1.77 14.30 -4.83
N LYS A 103 -2.99 14.75 -5.15
CA LYS A 103 -3.31 15.44 -6.41
C LYS A 103 -2.70 16.85 -6.50
N LYS A 104 -2.31 17.44 -5.36
CA LYS A 104 -1.70 18.78 -5.31
C LYS A 104 -0.23 18.75 -5.74
N VAL A 105 0.40 17.58 -5.75
CA VAL A 105 1.78 17.41 -6.22
C VAL A 105 1.77 17.20 -7.74
N PRO A 106 2.26 18.17 -8.56
CA PRO A 106 2.09 18.13 -10.02
C PRO A 106 2.57 16.83 -10.68
N LEU A 107 3.71 16.33 -10.24
CA LEU A 107 4.31 15.09 -10.76
C LEU A 107 3.46 13.85 -10.44
N LEU A 108 2.85 13.81 -9.25
CA LEU A 108 2.00 12.70 -8.81
C LEU A 108 0.61 12.75 -9.43
N LYS A 109 0.09 13.92 -9.77
CA LYS A 109 -1.25 14.08 -10.34
C LYS A 109 -1.47 13.20 -11.58
N THR A 110 -0.53 13.21 -12.51
CA THR A 110 -0.61 12.40 -13.74
C THR A 110 -0.42 10.91 -13.45
N ALA A 111 0.48 10.58 -12.53
CA ALA A 111 0.72 9.23 -12.08
C ALA A 111 -0.52 8.62 -11.40
N ILE A 112 -1.14 9.37 -10.48
CA ILE A 112 -2.38 9.00 -9.78
C ILE A 112 -3.51 8.76 -10.78
N LYS A 113 -3.70 9.67 -11.75
CA LYS A 113 -4.71 9.51 -12.78
C LYS A 113 -4.42 8.31 -13.68
N ALA A 114 -3.15 8.10 -14.08
CA ALA A 114 -2.76 6.97 -14.90
C ALA A 114 -2.89 5.61 -14.20
N LEU A 115 -2.84 5.56 -12.87
CA LEU A 115 -3.10 4.35 -12.08
C LEU A 115 -4.55 4.25 -11.58
N ASP A 116 -5.43 5.14 -12.01
CA ASP A 116 -6.85 5.22 -11.59
C ASP A 116 -7.03 5.27 -10.05
N VAL A 117 -6.09 5.89 -9.34
CA VAL A 117 -6.18 6.06 -7.89
C VAL A 117 -7.36 6.96 -7.54
N LYS A 118 -8.23 6.46 -6.70
CA LYS A 118 -9.33 7.26 -6.14
C LYS A 118 -8.85 8.02 -4.91
N ALA A 119 -9.19 9.29 -4.80
CA ALA A 119 -8.69 10.16 -3.75
C ALA A 119 -9.81 10.60 -2.81
N ILE A 120 -9.62 10.38 -1.51
CA ILE A 120 -10.56 10.72 -0.44
C ILE A 120 -10.15 12.03 0.24
N GLU A 121 -11.13 12.87 0.50
CA GLU A 121 -11.05 14.03 1.39
C GLU A 121 -11.59 13.60 2.76
N ARG A 122 -10.69 13.40 3.72
CA ARG A 122 -11.05 12.79 5.03
C ARG A 122 -12.09 13.60 5.80
N ASP A 123 -12.06 14.92 5.66
CA ASP A 123 -12.96 15.85 6.33
C ASP A 123 -14.30 16.02 5.58
N ASN A 124 -14.47 15.30 4.46
CA ASN A 124 -15.67 15.36 3.62
C ASN A 124 -16.31 13.97 3.48
N LEU A 125 -17.18 13.65 4.41
CA LEU A 125 -17.86 12.36 4.47
C LEU A 125 -18.63 12.04 3.17
N ARG A 126 -19.30 13.05 2.59
CA ARG A 126 -20.08 12.88 1.34
C ARG A 126 -19.19 12.52 0.16
N GLN A 127 -18.04 13.19 0.04
CA GLN A 127 -17.05 12.88 -1.01
C GLN A 127 -16.43 11.50 -0.80
N SER A 128 -16.09 11.16 0.44
CA SER A 128 -15.54 9.85 0.80
C SER A 128 -16.52 8.73 0.48
N LEU A 129 -17.81 8.89 0.80
CA LEU A 129 -18.85 7.94 0.43
C LEU A 129 -18.98 7.77 -1.08
N LYS A 130 -18.96 8.86 -1.86
CA LYS A 130 -18.98 8.79 -3.32
C LYS A 130 -17.82 7.96 -3.86
N VAL A 131 -16.61 8.18 -3.35
CA VAL A 131 -15.43 7.39 -3.76
C VAL A 131 -15.61 5.92 -3.42
N MET A 132 -16.15 5.58 -2.24
CA MET A 132 -16.40 4.18 -1.88
C MET A 132 -17.44 3.52 -2.79
N LEU A 133 -18.46 4.25 -3.24
CA LEU A 133 -19.42 3.75 -4.23
C LEU A 133 -18.76 3.50 -5.60
N GLU A 134 -17.87 4.39 -6.04
CA GLU A 134 -17.09 4.18 -7.26
C GLU A 134 -16.18 2.95 -7.17
N VAL A 135 -15.56 2.69 -6.00
CA VAL A 135 -14.78 1.48 -5.74
C VAL A 135 -15.67 0.23 -5.76
N GLU A 136 -16.87 0.30 -5.15
CA GLU A 136 -17.85 -0.77 -5.16
C GLU A 136 -18.25 -1.16 -6.60
N ASP A 137 -18.52 -0.17 -7.45
CA ASP A 137 -18.89 -0.39 -8.85
C ASP A 137 -17.74 -1.01 -9.65
N ASP A 138 -16.50 -0.56 -9.45
CA ASP A 138 -15.31 -1.15 -10.08
C ASP A 138 -15.10 -2.61 -9.64
N LEU A 139 -15.30 -2.92 -8.36
CA LEU A 139 -15.20 -4.28 -7.84
C LEU A 139 -16.29 -5.19 -8.43
N LYS A 140 -17.52 -4.68 -8.61
CA LYS A 140 -18.61 -5.46 -9.26
C LYS A 140 -18.30 -5.80 -10.72
N LYS A 141 -17.59 -4.93 -11.44
CA LYS A 141 -17.13 -5.17 -12.82
C LYS A 141 -16.00 -6.21 -12.91
N ARG A 142 -15.35 -6.55 -11.78
CA ARG A 142 -14.27 -7.52 -11.74
C ARG A 142 -13.03 -7.17 -12.60
N GLU A 143 -12.80 -5.88 -12.84
CA GLU A 143 -11.73 -5.43 -13.76
C GLU A 143 -10.35 -5.39 -13.10
N ARG A 144 -10.29 -5.09 -11.79
CA ARG A 144 -9.03 -4.89 -11.06
C ARG A 144 -9.19 -5.07 -9.56
N ASN A 145 -8.07 -5.31 -8.91
CA ASN A 145 -8.00 -5.32 -7.45
C ASN A 145 -7.96 -3.88 -6.91
N TRP A 146 -8.46 -3.72 -5.71
CA TRP A 146 -8.36 -2.48 -4.96
C TRP A 146 -7.61 -2.69 -3.66
N MET A 147 -6.84 -1.69 -3.25
CA MET A 147 -6.14 -1.65 -1.98
C MET A 147 -6.57 -0.44 -1.18
N ILE A 148 -6.76 -0.62 0.13
CA ILE A 148 -7.10 0.44 1.06
C ILE A 148 -6.31 0.32 2.36
N PHE A 149 -6.08 1.47 3.00
CA PHE A 149 -5.55 1.60 4.35
C PHE A 149 -6.66 2.13 5.26
N PRO A 150 -7.42 1.25 5.93
CA PRO A 150 -8.67 1.64 6.60
C PRO A 150 -8.47 2.46 7.87
N GLU A 151 -7.24 2.59 8.37
CA GLU A 151 -6.91 3.53 9.45
C GLU A 151 -7.18 4.99 9.09
N GLY A 152 -7.28 5.30 7.79
CA GLY A 152 -7.47 6.66 7.31
C GLY A 152 -6.33 7.63 7.65
N THR A 153 -5.33 7.21 8.41
CA THR A 153 -4.15 7.98 8.80
C THR A 153 -2.90 7.12 8.76
N ARG A 154 -1.73 7.71 8.94
CA ARG A 154 -0.45 6.99 9.03
C ARG A 154 0.02 6.96 10.48
N ILE A 155 0.24 5.76 11.00
CA ILE A 155 0.85 5.57 12.32
C ILE A 155 2.35 5.42 12.11
N HIS A 156 3.07 6.51 12.28
CA HIS A 156 4.52 6.57 12.04
C HIS A 156 5.35 5.95 13.17
N ASP A 157 4.78 5.86 14.36
CA ASP A 157 5.42 5.23 15.50
C ASP A 157 5.19 3.71 15.44
N PRO A 158 6.26 2.92 15.28
CA PRO A 158 6.15 1.47 15.18
C PRO A 158 5.74 0.78 16.48
N LEU A 159 5.69 1.50 17.59
CA LEU A 159 5.29 0.97 18.90
C LEU A 159 3.81 1.03 19.12
N LEU A 160 3.17 2.01 18.52
CA LEU A 160 1.72 2.15 18.63
C LEU A 160 1.02 0.98 17.93
N PRO A 161 -0.14 0.57 18.44
CA PRO A 161 -0.96 -0.41 17.78
C PRO A 161 -1.49 0.15 16.44
N VAL A 162 -1.92 -0.76 15.57
CA VAL A 162 -2.71 -0.42 14.38
C VAL A 162 -3.94 0.36 14.83
N ALA A 163 -4.18 1.51 14.23
CA ALA A 163 -5.34 2.32 14.58
C ALA A 163 -6.65 1.62 14.21
N GLU A 164 -7.74 2.08 14.81
CA GLU A 164 -9.06 1.54 14.52
C GLU A 164 -9.38 1.63 13.02
N PHE A 165 -9.91 0.54 12.48
CA PHE A 165 -10.30 0.49 11.09
C PHE A 165 -11.69 1.10 10.87
N HIS A 166 -11.77 2.08 10.00
CA HIS A 166 -13.05 2.65 9.58
C HIS A 166 -13.91 1.60 8.89
N HIS A 167 -14.93 1.09 9.56
CA HIS A 167 -15.80 0.00 9.08
C HIS A 167 -16.45 0.27 7.71
N GLY A 168 -16.76 1.54 7.39
CA GLY A 168 -17.32 1.94 6.10
C GLY A 168 -16.42 1.61 4.91
N THR A 169 -15.10 1.44 5.12
CA THR A 169 -14.15 1.08 4.05
C THR A 169 -14.31 -0.36 3.57
N PHE A 170 -14.97 -1.23 4.33
CA PHE A 170 -15.22 -2.63 3.97
C PHE A 170 -16.50 -2.82 3.13
N ARG A 171 -17.40 -1.83 3.14
CA ARG A 171 -18.66 -1.89 2.41
C ARG A 171 -18.51 -2.25 0.92
N PRO A 172 -17.55 -1.68 0.15
CA PRO A 172 -17.38 -2.02 -1.26
C PRO A 172 -17.12 -3.51 -1.47
N ALA A 173 -16.24 -4.12 -0.68
CA ALA A 173 -15.91 -5.54 -0.76
C ALA A 173 -17.13 -6.41 -0.44
N CYS A 174 -17.87 -6.09 0.64
CA CYS A 174 -19.08 -6.80 1.04
C CYS A 174 -20.16 -6.73 -0.03
N LYS A 175 -20.44 -5.54 -0.58
CA LYS A 175 -21.46 -5.34 -1.61
C LYS A 175 -21.11 -5.98 -2.95
N ALA A 176 -19.84 -6.00 -3.31
CA ALA A 176 -19.35 -6.65 -4.53
C ALA A 176 -19.09 -8.16 -4.33
N LYS A 177 -19.20 -8.68 -3.11
CA LYS A 177 -18.92 -10.07 -2.76
C LYS A 177 -17.56 -10.52 -3.30
N VAL A 178 -16.50 -9.80 -2.91
CA VAL A 178 -15.12 -10.12 -3.31
C VAL A 178 -14.31 -10.55 -2.11
N THR A 179 -13.35 -11.43 -2.34
CA THR A 179 -12.40 -11.86 -1.31
C THR A 179 -11.65 -10.66 -0.74
N ILE A 180 -11.57 -10.57 0.57
CA ILE A 180 -10.73 -9.60 1.28
C ILE A 180 -9.39 -10.26 1.54
N LEU A 181 -8.31 -9.59 1.15
CA LEU A 181 -6.94 -10.02 1.40
C LEU A 181 -6.32 -9.12 2.48
N PRO A 182 -6.30 -9.55 3.74
CA PRO A 182 -5.58 -8.81 4.77
C PRO A 182 -4.08 -8.92 4.53
N ALA A 183 -3.35 -7.83 4.76
CA ALA A 183 -1.90 -7.83 4.68
C ALA A 183 -1.31 -6.91 5.74
N ALA A 184 -0.18 -7.32 6.32
CA ALA A 184 0.57 -6.52 7.26
C ALA A 184 1.83 -5.98 6.61
N THR A 185 2.20 -4.73 6.92
CA THR A 185 3.50 -4.15 6.55
C THR A 185 4.21 -3.60 7.77
N TYR A 186 5.55 -3.74 7.79
CA TYR A 186 6.38 -3.20 8.85
C TYR A 186 7.73 -2.72 8.28
N GLY A 187 8.32 -1.69 8.91
CA GLY A 187 9.61 -1.13 8.48
C GLY A 187 9.55 -0.01 7.45
N THR A 188 8.42 0.21 6.78
CA THR A 188 8.24 1.28 5.78
C THR A 188 8.37 2.69 6.37
N PHE A 189 8.07 2.87 7.66
CA PHE A 189 8.17 4.14 8.38
C PHE A 189 9.57 4.74 8.37
N ARG A 190 10.60 3.95 8.12
CA ARG A 190 11.99 4.40 8.08
C ARG A 190 12.50 4.77 6.69
N VAL A 191 11.80 4.36 5.62
CA VAL A 191 12.29 4.48 4.24
C VAL A 191 12.36 5.91 3.74
N LEU A 192 11.37 6.74 4.05
CA LEU A 192 11.26 8.14 3.57
C LEU A 192 11.67 9.18 4.63
N LYS A 193 12.48 8.82 5.62
CA LYS A 193 12.99 9.80 6.59
C LYS A 193 14.05 10.70 5.96
N MET A 194 14.02 11.99 6.30
CA MET A 194 14.91 13.03 5.75
C MET A 194 16.40 12.71 5.90
N LYS A 195 16.80 12.03 6.97
CA LYS A 195 18.18 11.60 7.21
C LYS A 195 18.27 10.10 6.98
N PRO A 196 19.13 9.63 6.04
CA PRO A 196 19.38 8.21 5.87
C PRO A 196 20.01 7.64 7.14
N GLN A 197 19.40 6.58 7.67
CA GLN A 197 19.84 5.96 8.93
C GLN A 197 20.59 4.65 8.69
N PHE A 198 20.28 3.95 7.60
CA PHE A 198 20.75 2.59 7.34
C PHE A 198 21.32 2.45 5.94
N LYS A 199 22.21 1.46 5.75
CA LYS A 199 22.74 1.07 4.44
C LYS A 199 21.66 0.40 3.59
N LYS A 200 20.83 -0.43 4.23
CA LYS A 200 19.66 -1.09 3.65
C LYS A 200 18.48 -0.88 4.59
N TYR A 201 17.30 -0.79 4.00
CA TYR A 201 16.05 -0.60 4.71
C TYR A 201 15.22 -1.88 4.61
N PRO A 202 15.22 -2.75 5.64
CA PRO A 202 14.35 -3.91 5.64
C PRO A 202 12.89 -3.46 5.73
N VAL A 203 12.08 -4.05 4.86
CA VAL A 203 10.64 -3.86 4.82
C VAL A 203 9.99 -5.23 4.75
N TYR A 204 9.16 -5.52 5.72
CA TYR A 204 8.46 -6.79 5.88
C TYR A 204 7.03 -6.64 5.38
N ILE A 205 6.56 -7.64 4.65
CA ILE A 205 5.21 -7.72 4.12
C ILE A 205 4.72 -9.14 4.37
N SER A 206 3.53 -9.27 4.95
CA SER A 206 2.88 -10.55 5.13
C SER A 206 1.48 -10.49 4.55
N PHE A 207 1.20 -11.36 3.57
CA PHE A 207 -0.16 -11.58 3.08
C PHE A 207 -0.80 -12.66 3.95
N LEU A 208 -1.90 -12.31 4.62
CA LEU A 208 -2.58 -13.19 5.54
C LEU A 208 -3.62 -14.05 4.83
N LYS A 209 -4.16 -15.04 5.53
CA LYS A 209 -5.24 -15.88 4.99
C LYS A 209 -6.35 -14.98 4.45
N PRO A 210 -6.77 -15.16 3.19
CA PRO A 210 -7.88 -14.42 2.62
C PRO A 210 -9.18 -14.71 3.38
N ILE A 211 -10.07 -13.73 3.43
CA ILE A 211 -11.40 -13.84 3.99
C ILE A 211 -12.37 -13.90 2.82
N THR A 212 -13.00 -15.05 2.60
CA THR A 212 -13.91 -15.24 1.48
C THR A 212 -15.29 -14.60 1.72
N PRO A 213 -16.09 -14.36 0.67
CA PRO A 213 -17.46 -13.87 0.84
C PRO A 213 -18.32 -14.75 1.75
N GLU A 214 -18.12 -16.05 1.74
CA GLU A 214 -18.82 -17.02 2.58
C GLU A 214 -18.43 -16.85 4.05
N GLU A 215 -17.14 -16.63 4.35
CA GLU A 215 -16.64 -16.45 5.71
C GLU A 215 -17.14 -15.15 6.36
N TYR A 216 -17.41 -14.10 5.59
CA TYR A 216 -17.93 -12.84 6.14
C TYR A 216 -19.44 -12.58 5.88
N ALA A 217 -20.16 -13.51 5.27
CA ALA A 217 -21.58 -13.32 4.89
C ALA A 217 -22.49 -12.99 6.10
N GLY A 218 -22.18 -13.49 7.27
CA GLY A 218 -22.92 -13.24 8.53
C GLY A 218 -22.42 -12.06 9.35
N LEU A 219 -21.36 -11.40 8.92
CA LEU A 219 -20.74 -10.30 9.68
C LEU A 219 -21.25 -8.94 9.19
N ASN A 220 -21.46 -8.02 10.10
CA ASN A 220 -21.57 -6.62 9.73
C ASN A 220 -20.17 -6.02 9.46
N THR A 221 -20.12 -4.84 8.85
CA THR A 221 -18.85 -4.20 8.48
C THR A 221 -17.99 -3.80 9.68
N SER A 222 -18.57 -3.59 10.84
CA SER A 222 -17.83 -3.28 12.07
C SER A 222 -17.08 -4.49 12.59
N ASP A 223 -17.76 -5.63 12.71
CA ASP A 223 -17.14 -6.89 13.16
C ASP A 223 -16.05 -7.35 12.20
N LEU A 224 -16.30 -7.19 10.89
CA LEU A 224 -15.32 -7.53 9.85
C LEU A 224 -14.08 -6.63 9.91
N ALA A 225 -14.27 -5.33 10.17
CA ALA A 225 -13.17 -4.37 10.34
C ALA A 225 -12.32 -4.72 11.57
N GLU A 226 -12.98 -4.98 12.71
CA GLU A 226 -12.31 -5.36 13.95
C GLU A 226 -11.55 -6.69 13.81
N MET A 227 -12.17 -7.69 13.20
CA MET A 227 -11.54 -8.98 12.95
C MET A 227 -10.29 -8.82 12.07
N THR A 228 -10.40 -8.07 10.97
CA THR A 228 -9.29 -7.82 10.05
C THR A 228 -8.17 -7.04 10.73
N GLN A 229 -8.50 -6.03 11.53
CA GLN A 229 -7.52 -5.26 12.32
C GLN A 229 -6.77 -6.16 13.29
N LYS A 230 -7.47 -7.01 14.04
CA LYS A 230 -6.87 -7.96 15.00
C LYS A 230 -5.92 -8.94 14.30
N MET A 231 -6.28 -9.44 13.11
CA MET A 231 -5.40 -10.31 12.32
C MET A 231 -4.10 -9.59 11.96
N ILE A 232 -4.19 -8.37 11.43
CA ILE A 232 -3.02 -7.56 11.04
C ILE A 232 -2.19 -7.18 12.26
N GLN A 233 -2.81 -6.75 13.36
CA GLN A 233 -2.13 -6.41 14.60
C GLN A 233 -1.36 -7.62 15.17
N LYS A 234 -1.98 -8.79 15.17
CA LYS A 234 -1.34 -10.04 15.63
C LYS A 234 -0.11 -10.36 14.80
N GLU A 235 -0.20 -10.26 13.48
CA GLU A 235 0.92 -10.51 12.57
C GLU A 235 2.08 -9.53 12.82
N ILE A 236 1.79 -8.25 12.98
CA ILE A 236 2.81 -7.24 13.30
C ILE A 236 3.47 -7.56 14.64
N THR A 237 2.68 -7.84 15.67
CA THR A 237 3.17 -8.00 17.04
C THR A 237 4.00 -9.25 17.24
N TYR A 238 3.55 -10.38 16.69
CA TYR A 238 4.14 -11.70 17.00
C TYR A 238 5.05 -12.24 15.90
N HIS A 239 5.05 -11.63 14.71
CA HIS A 239 5.88 -12.09 13.59
C HIS A 239 6.78 -10.98 13.04
N LEU A 240 6.22 -9.90 12.47
CA LEU A 240 7.03 -8.94 11.72
C LEU A 240 7.93 -8.07 12.61
N ARG A 241 7.45 -7.61 13.75
CA ARG A 241 8.23 -6.80 14.69
C ARG A 241 9.39 -7.58 15.32
N PRO A 242 9.20 -8.82 15.81
CA PRO A 242 10.32 -9.65 16.29
C PRO A 242 11.35 -9.96 15.22
N LEU A 243 10.92 -10.24 13.98
CA LEU A 243 11.85 -10.45 12.86
C LEU A 243 12.67 -9.21 12.55
N ASP A 244 12.03 -8.04 12.49
CA ASP A 244 12.70 -6.76 12.29
C ASP A 244 13.72 -6.48 13.39
N HIS A 245 13.33 -6.68 14.64
CA HIS A 245 14.21 -6.49 15.80
C HIS A 245 15.45 -7.40 15.72
N LYS A 246 15.27 -8.67 15.42
CA LYS A 246 16.37 -9.64 15.23
C LYS A 246 17.28 -9.18 14.08
N ASP A 247 16.73 -8.94 12.90
CA ASP A 247 17.50 -8.55 11.70
C ASP A 247 18.29 -7.26 11.92
N MET A 248 17.67 -6.24 12.50
CA MET A 248 18.33 -4.95 12.78
C MET A 248 19.43 -5.06 13.83
N SER A 249 19.28 -5.91 14.86
CA SER A 249 20.29 -6.16 15.87
C SER A 249 21.51 -6.91 15.30
N GLU A 250 21.28 -7.90 14.45
CA GLU A 250 22.34 -8.69 13.79
C GLU A 250 23.16 -7.85 12.81
N ARG A 251 22.57 -6.85 12.14
CA ARG A 251 23.25 -5.95 11.19
C ARG A 251 24.26 -5.01 11.84
N LYS A 252 24.25 -4.86 13.18
CA LYS A 252 25.13 -3.93 13.94
C LYS A 252 25.16 -2.53 13.33
N GLU A 253 24.03 -2.06 12.84
CA GLU A 253 23.93 -0.71 12.25
C GLU A 253 24.16 0.35 13.32
N LYS A 254 25.10 1.28 13.09
CA LYS A 254 25.52 2.31 14.06
C LYS A 254 24.37 3.18 14.60
N ASN A 255 23.30 3.29 13.84
CA ASN A 255 22.14 4.12 14.17
C ASN A 255 20.93 3.28 14.68
N TYR A 256 21.11 1.96 14.84
CA TYR A 256 20.09 1.12 15.41
C TYR A 256 20.13 1.19 16.92
N ARG A 257 19.04 1.62 17.51
CA ARG A 257 18.84 1.63 18.96
C ARG A 257 17.64 0.75 19.28
N PRO A 258 17.85 -0.37 19.99
CA PRO A 258 16.76 -1.28 20.38
C PRO A 258 15.67 -0.59 21.19
N ASP A 259 16.06 0.39 22.02
CA ASP A 259 15.19 1.21 22.85
C ASP A 259 14.30 2.21 22.08
N MET A 260 14.60 2.47 20.79
CA MET A 260 13.72 3.25 19.92
C MET A 260 12.62 2.41 19.27
N ILE A 261 12.50 1.15 19.66
CA ILE A 261 11.54 0.16 19.18
C ILE A 261 10.73 -0.44 20.36
N ILE A 262 10.93 0.08 21.58
CA ILE A 262 10.11 -0.27 22.75
C ILE A 262 8.88 0.61 22.80
#